data_712572f7220ff0241d95e805362bf773
#
_entry.id   712572f7220ff0241d95e805362bf773
#
_cell.length_a   1.000
_cell.length_b   1.000
_cell.length_c   1.000
_cell.angle_alpha   90.00
_cell.angle_beta   90.00
_cell.angle_gamma   90.00
#
_symmetry.space_group_name_H-M   'P 1'
#
loop_
_entity.id
_entity.type
_entity.pdbx_description
1 polymer ?
#
loop_
_entity_poly.entity_id
_entity_poly.type
_entity_poly.pdbx_seq_one_letter_code
_entity_poly.pdbx_strand_id
1 'polypeptide(L)'
;MTRAFLVTGTDTGIGKTLVGCAIAASLSERMRVGVLKPAETGCHEEGGQLVPEDARRLREASACDMPLEVICPFRYAEPLAPWLAAERAGRPIVIERVHECFREIAAASDVVLVESAGGLLVPLTPSYSFADLAADLELSLVIVVGSRLGALNQALLTIESARNRGLTISGYVVNQLARERDLAQQLNGAALAKLTDARCLGEVPFIEKGDIQIFRRINLNVPFSLF
;
A
#
# COMPACT_ATOMS: atom_id res chain seq x y z
N MET A 1 -1.05 -3.67 21.69
CA MET A 1 -1.54 -2.86 20.56
C MET A 1 -1.49 -3.72 19.30
N THR A 2 -2.47 -3.64 18.45
CA THR A 2 -2.50 -4.35 17.16
C THR A 2 -1.38 -3.78 16.29
N ARG A 3 -0.54 -4.63 15.71
CA ARG A 3 0.53 -4.18 14.82
C ARG A 3 -0.06 -3.67 13.51
N ALA A 4 0.47 -2.59 12.98
CA ALA A 4 -0.07 -1.99 11.77
C ALA A 4 1.02 -1.50 10.82
N PHE A 5 0.76 -1.62 9.51
CA PHE A 5 1.71 -1.30 8.46
C PHE A 5 1.06 -0.44 7.39
N LEU A 6 1.83 0.51 6.84
CA LEU A 6 1.47 1.22 5.63
C LEU A 6 2.23 0.63 4.44
N VAL A 7 1.54 -0.02 3.53
CA VAL A 7 2.06 -0.36 2.21
C VAL A 7 1.99 0.89 1.35
N THR A 8 3.12 1.54 1.18
CA THR A 8 3.27 2.75 0.35
C THR A 8 4.17 2.46 -0.85
N GLY A 9 4.28 3.38 -1.76
CA GLY A 9 5.08 3.18 -2.95
C GLY A 9 5.92 4.38 -3.33
N THR A 10 6.88 4.13 -4.23
CA THR A 10 7.69 5.19 -4.82
C THR A 10 6.95 5.96 -5.90
N ASP A 11 5.79 5.43 -6.38
CA ASP A 11 4.97 6.05 -7.41
C ASP A 11 3.55 5.41 -7.47
N THR A 12 2.74 5.87 -8.41
CA THR A 12 1.44 5.27 -8.76
C THR A 12 1.64 4.16 -9.82
N GLY A 13 0.77 3.13 -9.78
CA GLY A 13 0.80 2.04 -10.78
C GLY A 13 1.96 1.05 -10.66
N ILE A 14 2.72 1.09 -9.58
CA ILE A 14 3.90 0.24 -9.35
C ILE A 14 3.61 -1.09 -8.64
N GLY A 15 2.33 -1.45 -8.45
CA GLY A 15 1.92 -2.73 -7.88
C GLY A 15 1.81 -2.78 -6.37
N LYS A 16 1.49 -1.65 -5.69
CA LYS A 16 1.22 -1.66 -4.24
C LYS A 16 0.19 -2.70 -3.86
N THR A 17 -0.95 -2.70 -4.53
CA THR A 17 -2.07 -3.62 -4.26
C THR A 17 -1.65 -5.07 -4.48
N LEU A 18 -0.82 -5.36 -5.50
CA LEU A 18 -0.25 -6.68 -5.70
C LEU A 18 0.59 -7.14 -4.49
N VAL A 19 1.49 -6.28 -4.03
CA VAL A 19 2.36 -6.56 -2.87
C VAL A 19 1.54 -6.63 -1.58
N GLY A 20 0.60 -5.70 -1.37
CA GLY A 20 -0.32 -5.68 -0.24
C GLY A 20 -1.15 -6.96 -0.14
N CYS A 21 -1.73 -7.41 -1.26
CA CYS A 21 -2.45 -8.68 -1.34
C CYS A 21 -1.56 -9.89 -1.05
N ALA A 22 -0.32 -9.90 -1.55
CA ALA A 22 0.61 -10.99 -1.29
C ALA A 22 0.97 -11.10 0.20
N ILE A 23 1.22 -9.96 0.85
CA ILE A 23 1.48 -9.90 2.30
C ILE A 23 0.22 -10.34 3.06
N ALA A 24 -0.95 -9.78 2.73
CA ALA A 24 -2.21 -10.10 3.39
C ALA A 24 -2.54 -11.60 3.29
N ALA A 25 -2.43 -12.19 2.11
CA ALA A 25 -2.69 -13.62 1.88
C ALA A 25 -1.74 -14.52 2.67
N SER A 26 -0.45 -14.17 2.74
CA SER A 26 0.53 -14.93 3.53
C SER A 26 0.25 -14.86 5.03
N LEU A 27 -0.16 -13.69 5.54
CA LEU A 27 -0.46 -13.51 6.96
C LEU A 27 -1.78 -14.15 7.36
N SER A 28 -2.80 -14.12 6.48
CA SER A 28 -4.13 -14.66 6.76
C SER A 28 -4.16 -16.17 7.01
N GLU A 29 -3.11 -16.89 6.66
CA GLU A 29 -2.96 -18.32 6.98
C GLU A 29 -2.77 -18.58 8.49
N ARG A 30 -2.37 -17.55 9.26
CA ARG A 30 -1.96 -17.72 10.67
C ARG A 30 -2.56 -16.70 11.63
N MET A 31 -3.12 -15.62 11.12
CA MET A 31 -3.64 -14.53 11.95
C MET A 31 -4.79 -13.80 11.24
N ARG A 32 -5.61 -13.09 12.03
CA ARG A 32 -6.67 -12.24 11.48
C ARG A 32 -6.04 -10.97 10.93
N VAL A 33 -6.17 -10.78 9.62
CA VAL A 33 -5.60 -9.64 8.90
C VAL A 33 -6.70 -8.64 8.58
N GLY A 34 -6.62 -7.45 9.16
CA GLY A 34 -7.43 -6.31 8.77
C GLY A 34 -6.77 -5.56 7.61
N VAL A 35 -7.58 -4.96 6.74
CA VAL A 35 -7.10 -4.14 5.63
C VAL A 35 -7.84 -2.82 5.57
N LEU A 36 -7.13 -1.74 5.25
CA LEU A 36 -7.69 -0.41 5.08
C LEU A 36 -7.09 0.26 3.84
N LYS A 37 -7.93 0.77 2.97
CA LYS A 37 -7.61 1.65 1.85
C LYS A 37 -8.28 3.00 2.12
N PRO A 38 -7.64 3.97 2.79
CA PRO A 38 -8.27 5.20 3.25
C PRO A 38 -9.05 5.94 2.16
N ALA A 39 -8.47 5.99 0.96
CA ALA A 39 -9.11 6.55 -0.21
C ALA A 39 -8.70 5.77 -1.47
N GLU A 40 -9.65 5.56 -2.39
CA GLU A 40 -9.40 4.99 -3.71
C GLU A 40 -9.97 5.90 -4.79
N THR A 41 -9.18 6.13 -5.83
CA THR A 41 -9.49 6.99 -6.97
C THR A 41 -9.46 6.18 -8.26
N GLY A 42 -10.19 6.62 -9.28
CA GLY A 42 -10.36 5.84 -10.50
C GLY A 42 -11.33 4.67 -10.33
N CYS A 43 -12.21 4.75 -9.34
CA CYS A 43 -13.25 3.74 -9.14
C CYS A 43 -14.23 3.76 -10.30
N HIS A 44 -14.53 2.59 -10.85
CA HIS A 44 -15.62 2.46 -11.82
C HIS A 44 -16.98 2.40 -11.11
N GLU A 45 -18.03 2.69 -11.85
CA GLU A 45 -19.40 2.63 -11.34
C GLU A 45 -20.05 1.29 -11.71
N GLU A 46 -20.66 0.64 -10.72
CA GLU A 46 -21.44 -0.57 -10.90
C GLU A 46 -22.71 -0.47 -10.06
N GLY A 47 -23.88 -0.56 -10.69
CA GLY A 47 -25.16 -0.45 -10.00
C GLY A 47 -25.39 0.87 -9.25
N GLY A 48 -24.85 1.97 -9.74
CA GLY A 48 -24.97 3.31 -9.10
C GLY A 48 -24.00 3.53 -7.93
N GLN A 49 -23.05 2.62 -7.71
CA GLN A 49 -22.06 2.72 -6.65
C GLN A 49 -20.63 2.67 -7.20
N LEU A 50 -19.73 3.44 -6.59
CA LEU A 50 -18.32 3.39 -6.91
C LEU A 50 -17.67 2.15 -6.28
N VAL A 51 -17.05 1.34 -7.14
CA VAL A 51 -16.39 0.08 -6.76
C VAL A 51 -14.91 0.33 -6.52
N PRO A 52 -14.41 0.16 -5.28
CA PRO A 52 -13.01 0.29 -4.94
C PRO A 52 -12.29 -1.04 -5.19
N GLU A 53 -11.72 -1.20 -6.38
CA GLU A 53 -11.19 -2.48 -6.85
C GLU A 53 -9.94 -2.93 -6.08
N ASP A 54 -9.09 -1.98 -5.67
CA ASP A 54 -7.93 -2.29 -4.83
C ASP A 54 -8.37 -2.79 -3.44
N ALA A 55 -9.35 -2.11 -2.83
CA ALA A 55 -9.89 -2.51 -1.54
C ALA A 55 -10.60 -3.87 -1.60
N ARG A 56 -11.32 -4.18 -2.69
CA ARG A 56 -11.92 -5.51 -2.91
C ARG A 56 -10.87 -6.61 -2.94
N ARG A 57 -9.78 -6.40 -3.68
CA ARG A 57 -8.66 -7.35 -3.77
C ARG A 57 -7.97 -7.55 -2.43
N LEU A 58 -7.71 -6.47 -1.70
CA LEU A 58 -7.13 -6.54 -0.35
C LEU A 58 -8.04 -7.33 0.60
N ARG A 59 -9.36 -7.05 0.59
CA ARG A 59 -10.36 -7.77 1.38
C ARG A 59 -10.35 -9.27 1.07
N GLU A 60 -10.35 -9.63 -0.20
CA GLU A 60 -10.33 -11.02 -0.64
C GLU A 60 -9.02 -11.73 -0.25
N ALA A 61 -7.87 -11.09 -0.49
CA ALA A 61 -6.56 -11.64 -0.16
C ALA A 61 -6.36 -11.87 1.34
N SER A 62 -6.89 -10.97 2.18
CA SER A 62 -6.79 -11.03 3.64
C SER A 62 -7.84 -11.93 4.29
N ALA A 63 -8.87 -12.36 3.55
CA ALA A 63 -10.09 -12.97 4.08
C ALA A 63 -10.77 -12.11 5.19
N CYS A 64 -10.67 -10.78 5.05
CA CYS A 64 -11.26 -9.84 6.00
C CYS A 64 -12.77 -9.72 5.78
N ASP A 65 -13.58 -9.87 6.84
CA ASP A 65 -15.04 -9.82 6.75
C ASP A 65 -15.63 -8.41 6.88
N MET A 66 -14.78 -7.38 7.08
CA MET A 66 -15.23 -6.00 7.23
C MET A 66 -15.97 -5.51 5.96
N PRO A 67 -17.02 -4.68 6.12
CA PRO A 67 -17.68 -4.04 5.00
C PRO A 67 -16.73 -3.16 4.19
N LEU A 68 -16.95 -3.08 2.87
CA LEU A 68 -16.12 -2.23 2.00
C LEU A 68 -16.20 -0.76 2.37
N GLU A 69 -17.29 -0.30 2.99
CA GLU A 69 -17.47 1.07 3.49
C GLU A 69 -16.55 1.40 4.67
N VAL A 70 -16.11 0.36 5.40
CA VAL A 70 -15.11 0.48 6.48
C VAL A 70 -13.71 0.33 5.90
N ILE A 71 -13.51 -0.63 5.00
CA ILE A 71 -12.21 -0.88 4.36
C ILE A 71 -11.80 0.29 3.45
N CYS A 72 -12.74 0.87 2.70
CA CYS A 72 -12.48 2.00 1.81
C CYS A 72 -13.58 3.07 1.96
N PRO A 73 -13.46 3.96 2.98
CA PRO A 73 -14.49 4.95 3.27
C PRO A 73 -14.62 6.05 2.20
N PHE A 74 -13.53 6.35 1.47
CA PHE A 74 -13.52 7.42 0.47
C PHE A 74 -13.23 6.86 -0.92
N ARG A 75 -14.20 7.01 -1.84
CA ARG A 75 -14.15 6.46 -3.20
C ARG A 75 -14.48 7.57 -4.20
N TYR A 76 -13.65 7.69 -5.23
CA TYR A 76 -13.79 8.73 -6.26
C TYR A 76 -13.65 8.12 -7.66
N ALA A 77 -14.45 8.61 -8.59
CA ALA A 77 -14.46 8.14 -9.97
C ALA A 77 -13.22 8.63 -10.75
N GLU A 78 -12.81 9.88 -10.51
CA GLU A 78 -11.69 10.46 -11.25
C GLU A 78 -10.34 9.91 -10.78
N PRO A 79 -9.43 9.49 -11.69
CA PRO A 79 -8.13 8.94 -11.35
C PRO A 79 -7.10 10.06 -11.06
N LEU A 80 -7.30 10.76 -9.96
CA LEU A 80 -6.48 11.87 -9.48
C LEU A 80 -5.87 11.53 -8.11
N ALA A 81 -5.00 12.41 -7.61
CA ALA A 81 -4.59 12.33 -6.21
C ALA A 81 -5.84 12.46 -5.30
N PRO A 82 -5.92 11.72 -4.17
CA PRO A 82 -7.14 11.65 -3.35
C PRO A 82 -7.72 13.01 -2.98
N TRP A 83 -6.89 13.95 -2.53
CA TRP A 83 -7.35 15.31 -2.24
C TRP A 83 -8.01 15.99 -3.45
N LEU A 84 -7.37 15.95 -4.62
CA LEU A 84 -7.92 16.58 -5.84
C LEU A 84 -9.21 15.91 -6.29
N ALA A 85 -9.28 14.59 -6.22
CA ALA A 85 -10.50 13.84 -6.54
C ALA A 85 -11.65 14.20 -5.58
N ALA A 86 -11.33 14.34 -4.29
CA ALA A 86 -12.28 14.75 -3.26
C ALA A 86 -12.82 16.17 -3.48
N GLU A 87 -11.93 17.11 -3.78
CA GLU A 87 -12.27 18.51 -4.07
C GLU A 87 -13.20 18.61 -5.29
N ARG A 88 -12.85 17.93 -6.39
CA ARG A 88 -13.66 17.92 -7.61
C ARG A 88 -15.02 17.24 -7.43
N ALA A 89 -15.07 16.21 -6.60
CA ALA A 89 -16.32 15.51 -6.27
C ALA A 89 -17.19 16.27 -5.24
N GLY A 90 -16.70 17.36 -4.65
CA GLY A 90 -17.39 18.06 -3.56
C GLY A 90 -17.59 17.20 -2.31
N ARG A 91 -16.76 16.16 -2.12
CA ARG A 91 -16.83 15.18 -1.02
C ARG A 91 -15.45 15.09 -0.33
N PRO A 92 -15.18 15.96 0.65
CA PRO A 92 -13.88 16.02 1.29
C PRO A 92 -13.56 14.72 2.06
N ILE A 93 -12.27 14.38 2.11
CA ILE A 93 -11.78 13.31 2.96
C ILE A 93 -11.75 13.82 4.40
N VAL A 94 -12.45 13.12 5.28
CA VAL A 94 -12.50 13.41 6.72
C VAL A 94 -11.53 12.46 7.42
N ILE A 95 -10.44 12.99 7.94
CA ILE A 95 -9.35 12.18 8.55
C ILE A 95 -9.84 11.41 9.77
N GLU A 96 -10.72 12.01 10.58
CA GLU A 96 -11.34 11.36 11.74
C GLU A 96 -12.09 10.08 11.32
N ARG A 97 -12.75 10.09 10.15
CA ARG A 97 -13.43 8.88 9.63
C ARG A 97 -12.43 7.80 9.24
N VAL A 98 -11.27 8.16 8.70
CA VAL A 98 -10.19 7.20 8.43
C VAL A 98 -9.70 6.56 9.73
N HIS A 99 -9.49 7.36 10.77
CA HIS A 99 -9.08 6.88 12.10
C HIS A 99 -10.15 5.99 12.76
N GLU A 100 -11.43 6.32 12.61
CA GLU A 100 -12.53 5.46 13.09
C GLU A 100 -12.52 4.09 12.41
N CYS A 101 -12.43 4.08 11.06
CA CYS A 101 -12.34 2.84 10.29
C CYS A 101 -11.12 2.01 10.71
N PHE A 102 -9.96 2.63 10.87
CA PHE A 102 -8.77 1.95 11.34
C PHE A 102 -8.98 1.30 12.72
N ARG A 103 -9.56 2.03 13.69
CA ARG A 103 -9.84 1.49 15.04
C ARG A 103 -10.81 0.33 15.01
N GLU A 104 -11.87 0.42 14.18
CA GLU A 104 -12.85 -0.65 14.00
C GLU A 104 -12.19 -1.92 13.45
N ILE A 105 -11.36 -1.79 12.40
CA ILE A 105 -10.62 -2.89 11.81
C ILE A 105 -9.60 -3.47 12.81
N ALA A 106 -8.85 -2.62 13.50
CA ALA A 106 -7.83 -3.04 14.46
C ALA A 106 -8.43 -3.82 15.65
N ALA A 107 -9.64 -3.47 16.09
CA ALA A 107 -10.31 -4.18 17.17
C ALA A 107 -10.67 -5.63 16.81
N ALA A 108 -10.82 -5.94 15.52
CA ALA A 108 -11.19 -7.27 15.03
C ALA A 108 -10.00 -8.07 14.46
N SER A 109 -8.78 -7.48 14.45
CA SER A 109 -7.62 -8.02 13.76
C SER A 109 -6.41 -8.17 14.66
N ASP A 110 -5.51 -9.09 14.32
CA ASP A 110 -4.22 -9.26 14.98
C ASP A 110 -3.15 -8.37 14.34
N VAL A 111 -3.33 -8.06 13.04
CA VAL A 111 -2.49 -7.14 12.26
C VAL A 111 -3.35 -6.35 11.27
N VAL A 112 -2.98 -5.10 11.00
CA VAL A 112 -3.66 -4.25 10.00
C VAL A 112 -2.69 -3.83 8.91
N LEU A 113 -3.09 -4.01 7.66
CA LEU A 113 -2.42 -3.46 6.48
C LEU A 113 -3.21 -2.27 5.94
N VAL A 114 -2.58 -1.11 5.96
CA VAL A 114 -3.11 0.11 5.34
C VAL A 114 -2.42 0.28 3.99
N GLU A 115 -3.15 0.55 2.92
CA GLU A 115 -2.55 0.81 1.61
C GLU A 115 -2.75 2.27 1.19
N SER A 116 -1.64 2.94 0.80
CA SER A 116 -1.70 4.30 0.28
C SER A 116 -2.23 4.36 -1.16
N ALA A 117 -2.79 5.49 -1.54
CA ALA A 117 -3.02 5.84 -2.95
C ALA A 117 -1.80 6.64 -3.44
N GLY A 118 -0.98 6.05 -4.31
CA GLY A 118 0.28 6.67 -4.75
C GLY A 118 1.42 6.54 -3.75
N GLY A 119 2.26 7.57 -3.64
CA GLY A 119 3.44 7.57 -2.77
C GLY A 119 3.19 8.12 -1.36
N LEU A 120 4.23 8.10 -0.54
CA LEU A 120 4.17 8.46 0.89
C LEU A 120 3.66 9.88 1.15
N LEU A 121 4.02 10.85 0.31
CA LEU A 121 3.63 12.26 0.47
C LEU A 121 2.38 12.65 -0.31
N VAL A 122 1.65 11.68 -0.89
CA VAL A 122 0.39 11.97 -1.58
C VAL A 122 -0.62 12.51 -0.56
N PRO A 123 -1.24 13.69 -0.86
CA PRO A 123 -2.15 14.34 0.06
C PRO A 123 -3.53 13.68 0.11
N LEU A 124 -4.02 13.48 1.32
CA LEU A 124 -5.43 13.18 1.63
C LEU A 124 -6.23 14.46 1.80
N THR A 125 -5.59 15.51 2.35
CA THR A 125 -6.08 16.89 2.42
C THR A 125 -4.93 17.84 2.07
N PRO A 126 -5.15 19.16 1.89
CA PRO A 126 -4.07 20.12 1.60
C PRO A 126 -2.89 20.10 2.61
N SER A 127 -3.16 19.74 3.85
CA SER A 127 -2.17 19.74 4.95
C SER A 127 -1.90 18.37 5.56
N TYR A 128 -2.44 17.29 4.98
CA TYR A 128 -2.34 15.96 5.56
C TYR A 128 -2.10 14.90 4.47
N SER A 129 -0.98 14.20 4.58
CA SER A 129 -0.51 13.18 3.64
C SER A 129 -0.61 11.77 4.22
N PHE A 130 -0.28 10.74 3.43
CA PHE A 130 -0.12 9.38 3.96
C PHE A 130 1.05 9.25 4.94
N ALA A 131 2.05 10.14 4.89
CA ALA A 131 3.11 10.17 5.89
C ALA A 131 2.58 10.64 7.26
N ASP A 132 1.69 11.62 7.27
CA ASP A 132 1.05 12.11 8.50
C ASP A 132 0.11 11.03 9.07
N LEU A 133 -0.64 10.34 8.22
CA LEU A 133 -1.46 9.18 8.63
C LEU A 133 -0.60 8.06 9.23
N ALA A 134 0.58 7.80 8.64
CA ALA A 134 1.50 6.79 9.17
C ALA A 134 2.04 7.18 10.55
N ALA A 135 2.32 8.45 10.77
CA ALA A 135 2.75 8.96 12.07
C ALA A 135 1.63 8.86 13.13
N ASP A 136 0.43 9.34 12.81
CA ASP A 136 -0.71 9.37 13.72
C ASP A 136 -1.18 7.97 14.16
N LEU A 137 -1.12 7.01 13.25
CA LEU A 137 -1.53 5.62 13.51
C LEU A 137 -0.35 4.70 13.85
N GLU A 138 0.85 5.25 14.04
CA GLU A 138 2.09 4.51 14.35
C GLU A 138 2.36 3.34 13.38
N LEU A 139 2.12 3.58 12.08
CA LEU A 139 2.29 2.56 11.04
C LEU A 139 3.75 2.39 10.66
N SER A 140 4.24 1.17 10.67
CA SER A 140 5.55 0.85 10.07
C SER A 140 5.43 0.72 8.54
N LEU A 141 6.40 1.25 7.80
CA LEU A 141 6.31 1.34 6.34
C LEU A 141 6.83 0.07 5.64
N VAL A 142 6.07 -0.43 4.68
CA VAL A 142 6.53 -1.33 3.63
C VAL A 142 6.54 -0.51 2.32
N ILE A 143 7.73 -0.27 1.76
CA ILE A 143 7.90 0.57 0.58
C ILE A 143 7.96 -0.30 -0.66
N VAL A 144 7.00 -0.16 -1.57
CA VAL A 144 7.01 -0.83 -2.86
C VAL A 144 7.79 0.02 -3.87
N VAL A 145 8.80 -0.57 -4.47
CA VAL A 145 9.66 0.06 -5.48
C VAL A 145 9.37 -0.55 -6.84
N GLY A 146 8.77 0.23 -7.74
CA GLY A 146 8.57 -0.20 -9.12
C GLY A 146 9.88 -0.19 -9.89
N SER A 147 10.36 -1.38 -10.32
CA SER A 147 11.66 -1.51 -10.99
C SER A 147 11.60 -0.97 -12.42
N ARG A 148 12.28 0.15 -12.64
CA ARG A 148 12.48 0.84 -13.92
C ARG A 148 13.65 1.81 -13.82
N LEU A 149 14.07 2.41 -14.92
CA LEU A 149 15.02 3.52 -14.88
C LEU A 149 14.47 4.68 -14.01
N GLY A 150 15.28 5.17 -13.08
CA GLY A 150 14.90 6.20 -12.08
C GLY A 150 14.40 5.64 -10.75
N ALA A 151 14.16 4.33 -10.62
CA ALA A 151 13.65 3.71 -9.39
C ALA A 151 14.58 3.93 -8.18
N LEU A 152 15.89 3.94 -8.37
CA LEU A 152 16.85 4.18 -7.29
C LEU A 152 16.63 5.55 -6.64
N ASN A 153 16.52 6.61 -7.46
CA ASN A 153 16.27 7.95 -6.94
C ASN A 153 14.94 8.03 -6.21
N GLN A 154 13.86 7.49 -6.79
CA GLN A 154 12.54 7.50 -6.19
C GLN A 154 12.52 6.74 -4.85
N ALA A 155 13.18 5.58 -4.78
CA ALA A 155 13.27 4.79 -3.57
C ALA A 155 14.05 5.52 -2.46
N LEU A 156 15.22 6.06 -2.78
CA LEU A 156 16.06 6.80 -1.83
C LEU A 156 15.36 8.05 -1.29
N LEU A 157 14.71 8.83 -2.16
CA LEU A 157 13.90 9.99 -1.74
C LEU A 157 12.74 9.58 -0.81
N THR A 158 12.07 8.47 -1.09
CA THR A 158 10.99 7.97 -0.23
C THR A 158 11.52 7.52 1.14
N ILE A 159 12.63 6.79 1.16
CA ILE A 159 13.29 6.32 2.39
C ILE A 159 13.78 7.52 3.21
N GLU A 160 14.44 8.50 2.58
CA GLU A 160 14.91 9.70 3.24
C GLU A 160 13.77 10.52 3.82
N SER A 161 12.70 10.73 3.05
CA SER A 161 11.49 11.43 3.52
C SER A 161 10.86 10.73 4.73
N ALA A 162 10.78 9.40 4.72
CA ALA A 162 10.27 8.63 5.84
C ALA A 162 11.13 8.81 7.09
N ARG A 163 12.45 8.71 6.96
CA ARG A 163 13.40 8.87 8.07
C ARG A 163 13.37 10.26 8.67
N ASN A 164 13.36 11.30 7.84
CA ASN A 164 13.31 12.70 8.29
C ASN A 164 12.01 13.02 9.06
N ARG A 165 10.96 12.20 8.89
CA ARG A 165 9.69 12.27 9.64
C ARG A 165 9.65 11.33 10.84
N GLY A 166 10.72 10.62 11.14
CA GLY A 166 10.79 9.66 12.24
C GLY A 166 9.95 8.38 12.03
N LEU A 167 9.54 8.11 10.79
CA LEU A 167 8.74 6.92 10.48
C LEU A 167 9.60 5.66 10.45
N THR A 168 9.10 4.59 11.06
CA THR A 168 9.75 3.27 11.03
C THR A 168 9.60 2.64 9.66
N ILE A 169 10.70 2.14 9.08
CA ILE A 169 10.69 1.40 7.81
C ILE A 169 10.91 -0.08 8.12
N SER A 170 9.89 -0.90 7.92
CA SER A 170 9.98 -2.37 8.02
C SER A 170 10.81 -2.98 6.90
N GLY A 171 10.79 -2.35 5.73
CA GLY A 171 11.59 -2.71 4.58
C GLY A 171 11.00 -2.25 3.25
N TYR A 172 11.62 -2.72 2.17
CA TYR A 172 11.12 -2.45 0.82
C TYR A 172 10.98 -3.73 0.00
N VAL A 173 10.10 -3.69 -1.00
CA VAL A 173 9.87 -4.75 -1.98
C VAL A 173 10.15 -4.18 -3.36
N VAL A 174 10.96 -4.87 -4.16
CA VAL A 174 11.18 -4.50 -5.57
C VAL A 174 10.16 -5.24 -6.42
N ASN A 175 9.31 -4.52 -7.14
CA ASN A 175 8.31 -5.09 -8.03
C ASN A 175 8.70 -4.90 -9.50
N GLN A 176 8.80 -5.99 -10.25
CA GLN A 176 9.13 -5.96 -11.68
C GLN A 176 7.90 -5.56 -12.48
N LEU A 177 8.03 -4.50 -13.31
CA LEU A 177 6.91 -3.89 -14.03
C LEU A 177 6.74 -4.42 -15.46
N ALA A 178 7.70 -5.22 -15.94
CA ALA A 178 7.68 -5.79 -17.29
C ALA A 178 8.19 -7.23 -17.29
N ARG A 179 7.71 -8.03 -18.24
CA ARG A 179 8.16 -9.43 -18.43
C ARG A 179 9.62 -9.49 -18.90
N GLU A 180 9.96 -8.68 -19.89
CA GLU A 180 11.33 -8.52 -20.36
C GLU A 180 11.98 -7.38 -19.58
N ARG A 181 13.06 -7.71 -18.89
CA ARG A 181 13.77 -6.76 -18.03
C ARG A 181 14.86 -6.04 -18.81
N ASP A 182 14.80 -4.73 -18.85
CA ASP A 182 15.93 -3.91 -19.28
C ASP A 182 17.09 -3.97 -18.25
N LEU A 183 18.22 -3.36 -18.60
CA LEU A 183 19.42 -3.37 -17.75
C LEU A 183 19.17 -2.71 -16.38
N ALA A 184 18.38 -1.64 -16.33
CA ALA A 184 18.05 -0.97 -15.08
C ALA A 184 17.22 -1.90 -14.18
N GLN A 185 16.21 -2.57 -14.72
CA GLN A 185 15.37 -3.51 -13.99
C GLN A 185 16.16 -4.72 -13.46
N GLN A 186 17.16 -5.18 -14.21
CA GLN A 186 18.03 -6.28 -13.76
C GLN A 186 18.94 -5.87 -12.59
N LEU A 187 19.36 -4.62 -12.53
CA LEU A 187 20.36 -4.14 -11.58
C LEU A 187 19.78 -3.40 -10.37
N ASN A 188 18.56 -2.87 -10.45
CA ASN A 188 17.98 -2.01 -9.42
C ASN A 188 17.95 -2.65 -8.03
N GLY A 189 17.56 -3.92 -7.91
CA GLY A 189 17.49 -4.61 -6.61
C GLY A 189 18.84 -4.68 -5.93
N ALA A 190 19.87 -5.15 -6.65
CA ALA A 190 21.24 -5.25 -6.13
C ALA A 190 21.88 -3.87 -5.85
N ALA A 191 21.57 -2.88 -6.67
CA ALA A 191 22.04 -1.52 -6.47
C ALA A 191 21.39 -0.90 -5.22
N LEU A 192 20.09 -1.03 -5.05
CA LEU A 192 19.37 -0.48 -3.90
C LEU A 192 19.85 -1.09 -2.58
N ALA A 193 20.13 -2.40 -2.56
CA ALA A 193 20.68 -3.08 -1.38
C ALA A 193 22.08 -2.56 -0.93
N LYS A 194 22.79 -1.89 -1.83
CA LYS A 194 24.10 -1.26 -1.51
C LYS A 194 23.96 0.21 -1.10
N LEU A 195 22.84 0.86 -1.47
CA LEU A 195 22.63 2.30 -1.28
C LEU A 195 21.82 2.62 -0.02
N THR A 196 21.18 1.64 0.59
CA THR A 196 20.41 1.81 1.83
C THR A 196 20.57 0.61 2.74
N ASP A 197 20.51 0.85 4.05
CA ASP A 197 20.42 -0.16 5.11
C ASP A 197 18.97 -0.63 5.37
N ALA A 198 17.97 -0.04 4.68
CA ALA A 198 16.61 -0.55 4.75
C ALA A 198 16.56 -2.01 4.25
N ARG A 199 15.82 -2.84 4.96
CA ARG A 199 15.75 -4.28 4.66
C ARG A 199 15.03 -4.53 3.33
N CYS A 200 15.65 -5.31 2.44
CA CYS A 200 14.95 -5.87 1.29
C CYS A 200 14.07 -7.04 1.73
N LEU A 201 12.76 -6.93 1.55
CA LEU A 201 11.77 -7.98 1.87
C LEU A 201 11.58 -8.96 0.72
N GLY A 202 12.10 -8.65 -0.45
CA GLY A 202 12.06 -9.52 -1.61
C GLY A 202 11.86 -8.78 -2.92
N GLU A 203 11.83 -9.57 -3.98
CA GLU A 203 11.52 -9.12 -5.34
C GLU A 203 10.30 -9.87 -5.85
N VAL A 204 9.33 -9.13 -6.37
CA VAL A 204 8.14 -9.67 -7.02
C VAL A 204 8.40 -9.71 -8.53
N PRO A 205 8.31 -10.88 -9.18
CA PRO A 205 8.45 -10.97 -10.64
C PRO A 205 7.29 -10.26 -11.33
N PHE A 206 7.42 -10.00 -12.63
CA PHE A 206 6.31 -9.47 -13.40
C PHE A 206 5.13 -10.47 -13.39
N ILE A 207 3.96 -9.95 -13.04
CA ILE A 207 2.71 -10.71 -12.96
C ILE A 207 1.69 -10.04 -13.89
N GLU A 208 1.13 -10.81 -14.80
CA GLU A 208 0.02 -10.33 -15.63
C GLU A 208 -1.22 -10.07 -14.77
N LYS A 209 -1.94 -8.98 -15.09
CA LYS A 209 -3.16 -8.62 -14.36
C LYS A 209 -4.19 -9.76 -14.43
N GLY A 210 -4.73 -10.16 -13.30
CA GLY A 210 -5.92 -11.01 -13.22
C GLY A 210 -5.80 -12.29 -12.40
N ASP A 211 -4.61 -12.70 -11.95
CA ASP A 211 -4.48 -13.96 -11.21
C ASP A 211 -4.34 -13.73 -9.69
N ILE A 212 -5.46 -13.78 -8.98
CA ILE A 212 -5.52 -13.67 -7.51
C ILE A 212 -4.80 -14.85 -6.82
N GLN A 213 -4.78 -16.03 -7.44
CA GLN A 213 -4.09 -17.21 -6.92
C GLN A 213 -2.55 -17.01 -6.84
N ILE A 214 -2.01 -16.06 -7.59
CA ILE A 214 -0.60 -15.73 -7.61
C ILE A 214 -0.13 -15.09 -6.30
N PHE A 215 -0.99 -14.36 -5.58
CA PHE A 215 -0.57 -13.72 -4.32
C PHE A 215 0.03 -14.69 -3.32
N ARG A 216 -0.52 -15.90 -3.21
CA ARG A 216 -0.03 -16.96 -2.32
C ARG A 216 1.31 -17.58 -2.78
N ARG A 217 1.71 -17.35 -4.03
CA ARG A 217 2.96 -17.87 -4.60
C ARG A 217 4.11 -16.86 -4.55
N ILE A 218 3.81 -15.60 -4.21
CA ILE A 218 4.84 -14.57 -4.04
C ILE A 218 5.51 -14.81 -2.70
N ASN A 219 6.73 -15.33 -2.73
CA ASN A 219 7.52 -15.55 -1.53
C ASN A 219 8.23 -14.24 -1.16
N LEU A 220 7.62 -13.47 -0.26
CA LEU A 220 8.27 -12.32 0.36
C LEU A 220 8.89 -12.79 1.69
N ASN A 221 10.17 -12.50 1.88
CA ASN A 221 10.86 -12.70 3.15
C ASN A 221 10.40 -11.66 4.19
N VAL A 222 9.10 -11.65 4.43
CA VAL A 222 8.50 -10.80 5.45
C VAL A 222 8.50 -11.62 6.74
N PRO A 223 9.46 -11.39 7.65
CA PRO A 223 9.53 -12.20 8.85
C PRO A 223 8.32 -11.88 9.72
N PHE A 224 7.68 -12.93 10.23
CA PHE A 224 6.55 -12.82 11.17
C PHE A 224 6.88 -11.95 12.40
N SER A 225 8.17 -11.80 12.73
CA SER A 225 8.63 -10.91 13.81
C SER A 225 8.43 -9.42 13.52
N LEU A 226 8.18 -9.05 12.25
CA LEU A 226 7.82 -7.67 11.87
C LEU A 226 6.32 -7.40 12.07
N PHE A 227 5.49 -8.44 12.13
CA PHE A 227 4.04 -8.38 12.25
C PHE A 227 3.54 -8.77 13.63
#